data_3017dd96f03df6108ce0cc9972d5087a
#
_entry.id   3017dd96f03df6108ce0cc9972d5087a
#
_cell.length_a   1.000
_cell.length_b   1.000
_cell.length_c   1.000
_cell.angle_alpha   90.00
_cell.angle_beta   90.00
_cell.angle_gamma   90.00
#
_symmetry.space_group_name_H-M   'P 1'
#
loop_
_entity.id
_entity.type
_entity.pdbx_description
1 polymer ?
#
loop_
_entity_poly.entity_id
_entity_poly.type
_entity_poly.pdbx_seq_one_letter_code
_entity_poly.pdbx_strand_id
1 'polypeptide(L)'
;MNKSKIIKISAGVIGTLFLCFCTFTGIRAYQIKNYTEAEPLDLNQSYDLQNFLLNHYSEEYEILRPLSYTIPEPKLNVWAESAILIDTANGTVLYSKNADEVIPPASMTKLFSMYVVEEEVSAGNLSYDQIIPLPPESWACNMPPHSSLMFLGEGQRVTLEELLLGLSICSGNDAAYALAYTICGTMEAFVERMNQVAADLGLVHTHFVESSGYSELNTTTAREMAAFCRVYLEKHPDSLSRYHSVQKFTYPKEENLASGDRIAAQDFSQGFPKHITMPITQRNTNPLIGVLDGVDGLKTGYIDESGYNLSLTARRNGTRYLSVTMKGPGNNSKEGQAGRVHDGTELMEWAFSSFADFNTEMYVHPYFIKAFGSSKKGFNIVPAVSEKILSVPYITGSTMEENLSQIKVYLNYIDNGWGEIKLGDVCGNIKITLDGYTLQTIPLVADRSLKAANIFVKMADFIILMLK
;
A
#
# COMPACT_ATOMS: atom_id res chain seq x y z
N MET A 1 80.55 -17.52 8.63
CA MET A 1 80.05 -16.64 7.57
C MET A 1 80.37 -15.19 7.90
N ASN A 2 81.03 -14.44 6.99
CA ASN A 2 81.57 -13.10 7.28
C ASN A 2 80.44 -12.09 7.45
N LYS A 3 80.46 -11.24 8.52
CA LYS A 3 79.45 -10.25 8.83
C LYS A 3 79.02 -9.42 7.59
N SER A 4 79.97 -9.08 6.70
CA SER A 4 79.76 -8.36 5.45
C SER A 4 78.93 -9.15 4.43
N LYS A 5 79.03 -10.47 4.34
CA LYS A 5 78.19 -11.32 3.48
C LYS A 5 76.76 -11.43 4.03
N ILE A 6 76.58 -11.49 5.34
CA ILE A 6 75.27 -11.52 6.01
C ILE A 6 74.52 -10.20 5.74
N ILE A 7 75.19 -9.06 5.88
CA ILE A 7 74.63 -7.71 5.63
C ILE A 7 74.22 -7.57 4.17
N LYS A 8 75.02 -8.02 3.22
CA LYS A 8 74.69 -7.94 1.76
C LYS A 8 73.51 -8.86 1.40
N ILE A 9 73.42 -10.04 2.00
CA ILE A 9 72.30 -10.97 1.79
C ILE A 9 71.02 -10.41 2.41
N SER A 10 71.12 -9.84 3.63
CA SER A 10 70.00 -9.21 4.31
C SER A 10 69.49 -7.99 3.52
N ALA A 11 70.39 -7.15 2.99
CA ALA A 11 70.00 -5.98 2.19
C ALA A 11 69.34 -6.39 0.87
N GLY A 12 69.86 -7.45 0.21
CA GLY A 12 69.24 -7.99 -0.99
C GLY A 12 67.84 -8.54 -0.75
N VAL A 13 67.66 -9.31 0.32
CA VAL A 13 66.35 -9.88 0.72
C VAL A 13 65.36 -8.75 1.04
N ILE A 14 65.76 -7.74 1.81
CA ILE A 14 64.94 -6.57 2.14
C ILE A 14 64.58 -5.80 0.87
N GLY A 15 65.51 -5.56 -0.04
CA GLY A 15 65.25 -4.87 -1.31
C GLY A 15 64.26 -5.65 -2.20
N THR A 16 64.37 -6.98 -2.25
CA THR A 16 63.41 -7.82 -3.00
C THR A 16 62.03 -7.79 -2.38
N LEU A 17 61.93 -7.90 -1.06
CA LEU A 17 60.62 -7.80 -0.35
C LEU A 17 59.97 -6.44 -0.55
N PHE A 18 60.76 -5.34 -0.53
CA PHE A 18 60.26 -4.00 -0.79
C PHE A 18 59.75 -3.85 -2.24
N LEU A 19 60.49 -4.37 -3.21
CA LEU A 19 60.04 -4.35 -4.62
C LEU A 19 58.79 -5.17 -4.84
N CYS A 20 58.67 -6.35 -4.22
CA CYS A 20 57.47 -7.18 -4.26
C CYS A 20 56.26 -6.42 -3.66
N PHE A 21 56.45 -5.74 -2.52
CA PHE A 21 55.39 -4.94 -1.89
C PHE A 21 54.96 -3.76 -2.73
N CYS A 22 55.91 -3.03 -3.37
CA CYS A 22 55.58 -1.94 -4.30
C CYS A 22 54.81 -2.44 -5.51
N THR A 23 55.22 -3.58 -6.09
CA THR A 23 54.50 -4.21 -7.22
C THR A 23 53.10 -4.65 -6.81
N PHE A 24 52.95 -5.30 -5.65
CA PHE A 24 51.66 -5.65 -5.08
C PHE A 24 50.77 -4.44 -4.88
N THR A 25 51.26 -3.34 -4.28
CA THR A 25 50.53 -2.09 -4.07
C THR A 25 50.08 -1.49 -5.39
N GLY A 26 50.94 -1.48 -6.44
CA GLY A 26 50.59 -1.01 -7.77
C GLY A 26 49.48 -1.83 -8.43
N ILE A 27 49.55 -3.17 -8.35
CA ILE A 27 48.50 -4.07 -8.87
C ILE A 27 47.20 -3.82 -8.13
N ARG A 28 47.24 -3.68 -6.80
CA ARG A 28 46.06 -3.45 -6.00
C ARG A 28 45.42 -2.08 -6.28
N ALA A 29 46.26 -1.05 -6.46
CA ALA A 29 45.77 0.29 -6.85
C ALA A 29 45.04 0.23 -8.20
N TYR A 30 45.58 -0.45 -9.19
CA TYR A 30 44.98 -0.70 -10.47
C TYR A 30 43.62 -1.43 -10.33
N GLN A 31 43.58 -2.49 -9.52
CA GLN A 31 42.39 -3.27 -9.27
C GLN A 31 41.29 -2.46 -8.59
N ILE A 32 41.62 -1.64 -7.56
CA ILE A 32 40.67 -0.78 -6.86
C ILE A 32 40.18 0.34 -7.78
N LYS A 33 41.07 0.93 -8.59
CA LYS A 33 40.70 1.96 -9.55
C LYS A 33 39.62 1.50 -10.53
N ASN A 34 39.78 0.26 -11.04
CA ASN A 34 38.88 -0.34 -12.04
C ASN A 34 37.69 -1.12 -11.42
N TYR A 35 37.57 -1.16 -10.10
CA TYR A 35 36.44 -1.77 -9.42
C TYR A 35 35.34 -0.72 -9.28
N THR A 36 34.31 -0.81 -10.12
CA THR A 36 33.28 0.23 -10.30
C THR A 36 31.89 -0.15 -9.76
N GLU A 37 31.72 -1.42 -9.40
CA GLU A 37 30.46 -1.94 -8.88
C GLU A 37 30.72 -3.03 -7.84
N ALA A 38 29.79 -3.21 -6.90
CA ALA A 38 29.84 -4.33 -5.96
C ALA A 38 29.36 -5.63 -6.62
N GLU A 39 29.90 -6.76 -6.18
CA GLU A 39 29.35 -8.06 -6.57
C GLU A 39 27.86 -8.13 -6.15
N PRO A 40 26.98 -8.75 -6.97
CA PRO A 40 25.59 -8.96 -6.57
C PRO A 40 25.51 -9.69 -5.22
N LEU A 41 24.47 -9.39 -4.46
CA LEU A 41 24.16 -10.15 -3.24
C LEU A 41 23.75 -11.57 -3.62
N ASP A 42 24.25 -12.57 -2.89
CA ASP A 42 23.65 -13.90 -2.94
C ASP A 42 22.31 -13.94 -2.18
N LEU A 43 21.60 -15.07 -2.28
CA LEU A 43 20.27 -15.21 -1.65
C LEU A 43 20.30 -15.01 -0.13
N ASN A 44 21.34 -15.51 0.56
CA ASN A 44 21.47 -15.37 2.00
C ASN A 44 21.74 -13.91 2.39
N GLN A 45 22.65 -13.25 1.69
CA GLN A 45 22.96 -11.83 1.91
C GLN A 45 21.76 -10.93 1.64
N SER A 46 20.97 -11.23 0.60
CA SER A 46 19.72 -10.52 0.30
C SER A 46 18.70 -10.69 1.42
N TYR A 47 18.56 -11.91 1.94
CA TYR A 47 17.68 -12.23 3.06
C TYR A 47 18.15 -11.53 4.36
N ASP A 48 19.45 -11.57 4.66
CA ASP A 48 20.02 -10.89 5.82
C ASP A 48 19.81 -9.37 5.77
N LEU A 49 19.99 -8.76 4.59
CA LEU A 49 19.73 -7.34 4.39
C LEU A 49 18.25 -7.01 4.60
N GLN A 50 17.35 -7.78 4.00
CA GLN A 50 15.91 -7.58 4.15
C GLN A 50 15.48 -7.69 5.61
N ASN A 51 15.93 -8.72 6.32
CA ASN A 51 15.65 -8.88 7.75
C ASN A 51 16.22 -7.74 8.58
N PHE A 52 17.44 -7.28 8.26
CA PHE A 52 18.02 -6.13 8.95
C PHE A 52 17.14 -4.89 8.78
N LEU A 53 16.73 -4.56 7.56
CA LEU A 53 15.90 -3.40 7.29
C LEU A 53 14.53 -3.49 7.99
N LEU A 54 13.84 -4.62 7.88
CA LEU A 54 12.55 -4.85 8.54
C LEU A 54 12.65 -4.75 10.07
N ASN A 55 13.75 -5.18 10.68
CA ASN A 55 13.90 -5.16 12.15
C ASN A 55 14.36 -3.80 12.70
N HIS A 56 15.10 -3.00 11.92
CA HIS A 56 15.67 -1.73 12.41
C HIS A 56 14.98 -0.49 11.88
N TYR A 57 14.20 -0.63 10.81
CA TYR A 57 13.45 0.45 10.15
C TYR A 57 12.01 0.02 9.88
N SER A 58 11.41 -0.75 10.81
CA SER A 58 10.08 -1.35 10.64
C SER A 58 9.00 -0.36 10.23
N GLU A 59 9.00 0.86 10.79
CA GLU A 59 8.05 1.92 10.47
C GLU A 59 8.03 2.29 8.98
N GLU A 60 9.17 2.17 8.30
CA GLU A 60 9.29 2.46 6.86
C GLU A 60 8.70 1.34 5.96
N TYR A 61 8.35 0.19 6.57
CA TYR A 61 7.78 -0.98 5.90
C TYR A 61 6.34 -1.27 6.32
N GLU A 62 5.75 -0.43 7.17
CA GLU A 62 4.34 -0.54 7.53
C GLU A 62 3.43 -0.13 6.37
N ILE A 63 2.25 -0.75 6.28
CA ILE A 63 1.23 -0.40 5.27
C ILE A 63 0.83 1.07 5.43
N LEU A 64 0.67 1.55 6.65
CA LEU A 64 0.44 2.96 6.97
C LEU A 64 1.53 3.47 7.92
N ARG A 65 1.98 4.69 7.69
CA ARG A 65 3.04 5.31 8.48
C ARG A 65 2.74 6.79 8.79
N PRO A 66 3.28 7.35 9.87
CA PRO A 66 3.11 8.76 10.18
C PRO A 66 3.84 9.65 9.16
N LEU A 67 3.46 10.93 9.11
CA LEU A 67 4.27 11.94 8.44
C LEU A 67 5.67 11.98 9.04
N SER A 68 6.70 12.05 8.18
CA SER A 68 8.12 12.17 8.59
C SER A 68 8.50 13.56 9.11
N TYR A 69 7.55 14.50 9.07
CA TYR A 69 7.69 15.88 9.54
C TYR A 69 6.41 16.35 10.24
N THR A 70 6.49 17.45 10.96
CA THR A 70 5.34 18.01 11.69
C THR A 70 4.65 19.10 10.87
N ILE A 71 3.32 19.08 10.84
CA ILE A 71 2.47 20.15 10.30
C ILE A 71 1.64 20.77 11.42
N PRO A 72 1.17 22.02 11.26
CA PRO A 72 0.15 22.57 12.15
C PRO A 72 -1.10 21.70 12.14
N GLU A 73 -1.73 21.54 13.30
CA GLU A 73 -2.99 20.78 13.39
C GLU A 73 -4.05 21.35 12.46
N PRO A 74 -4.60 20.54 11.53
CA PRO A 74 -5.58 21.02 10.57
C PRO A 74 -6.91 21.32 11.25
N LYS A 75 -7.54 22.44 10.90
CA LYS A 75 -8.85 22.86 11.42
C LYS A 75 -9.97 22.26 10.56
N LEU A 76 -10.06 20.93 10.52
CA LEU A 76 -11.10 20.23 9.77
C LEU A 76 -12.35 20.01 10.65
N ASN A 77 -13.51 20.21 10.06
CA ASN A 77 -14.80 19.98 10.71
C ASN A 77 -15.39 18.62 10.27
N VAL A 78 -14.73 17.53 10.61
CA VAL A 78 -15.20 16.17 10.30
C VAL A 78 -16.29 15.77 11.29
N TRP A 79 -17.48 15.43 10.79
CA TRP A 79 -18.65 15.07 11.61
C TRP A 79 -18.62 13.63 12.10
N ALA A 80 -18.03 12.71 11.33
CA ALA A 80 -17.84 11.33 11.74
C ALA A 80 -17.03 11.25 13.05
N GLU A 81 -17.35 10.26 13.91
CA GLU A 81 -16.65 10.07 15.18
C GLU A 81 -15.23 9.56 14.97
N SER A 82 -15.03 8.70 13.97
CA SER A 82 -13.72 8.17 13.58
C SER A 82 -13.42 8.50 12.13
N ALA A 83 -12.19 8.94 11.85
CA ALA A 83 -11.74 9.26 10.50
C ALA A 83 -10.24 9.09 10.32
N ILE A 84 -9.83 8.76 9.10
CA ILE A 84 -8.44 8.77 8.66
C ILE A 84 -8.36 9.24 7.20
N LEU A 85 -7.25 9.89 6.86
CA LEU A 85 -6.91 10.28 5.49
C LEU A 85 -5.46 9.90 5.23
N ILE A 86 -5.21 9.21 4.12
CA ILE A 86 -3.89 8.73 3.74
C ILE A 86 -3.53 9.13 2.31
N ASP A 87 -2.24 9.25 2.05
CA ASP A 87 -1.67 9.19 0.72
C ASP A 87 -1.46 7.72 0.33
N THR A 88 -2.11 7.28 -0.75
CA THR A 88 -2.06 5.87 -1.15
C THR A 88 -0.71 5.46 -1.75
N ALA A 89 0.04 6.41 -2.32
CA ALA A 89 1.30 6.13 -2.98
C ALA A 89 2.37 5.64 -2.00
N ASN A 90 2.35 6.15 -0.75
CA ASN A 90 3.37 5.86 0.24
C ASN A 90 2.82 5.40 1.61
N GLY A 91 1.50 5.37 1.79
CA GLY A 91 0.84 4.99 3.04
C GLY A 91 0.91 6.04 4.16
N THR A 92 1.34 7.26 3.85
CA THR A 92 1.45 8.33 4.86
C THR A 92 0.09 8.76 5.38
N VAL A 93 -0.09 8.74 6.70
CA VAL A 93 -1.29 9.24 7.38
C VAL A 93 -1.20 10.76 7.49
N LEU A 94 -2.09 11.45 6.76
CA LEU A 94 -2.14 12.92 6.71
C LEU A 94 -3.05 13.50 7.79
N TYR A 95 -4.14 12.79 8.12
CA TYR A 95 -5.10 13.16 9.16
C TYR A 95 -5.62 11.91 9.88
N SER A 96 -5.89 12.04 11.17
CA SER A 96 -6.40 10.96 12.01
C SER A 96 -7.25 11.53 13.13
N LYS A 97 -8.46 10.98 13.33
CA LYS A 97 -9.38 11.30 14.42
C LYS A 97 -9.97 9.98 14.93
N ASN A 98 -9.66 9.59 16.15
CA ASN A 98 -10.15 8.33 16.76
C ASN A 98 -10.03 7.12 15.80
N ALA A 99 -8.98 7.08 14.96
CA ALA A 99 -8.89 6.13 13.84
C ALA A 99 -8.74 4.67 14.28
N ASP A 100 -8.44 4.45 15.56
CA ASP A 100 -8.26 3.13 16.16
C ASP A 100 -9.47 2.66 16.98
N GLU A 101 -10.58 3.42 16.95
CA GLU A 101 -11.85 3.00 17.55
C GLU A 101 -12.43 1.82 16.76
N VAL A 102 -12.78 0.75 17.48
CA VAL A 102 -13.39 -0.45 16.87
C VAL A 102 -14.86 -0.20 16.60
N ILE A 103 -15.23 -0.22 15.32
CA ILE A 103 -16.58 0.10 14.85
C ILE A 103 -17.00 -0.95 13.81
N PRO A 104 -18.27 -1.39 13.79
CA PRO A 104 -18.73 -2.25 12.71
C PRO A 104 -18.60 -1.56 11.34
N PRO A 105 -17.96 -2.21 10.35
CA PRO A 105 -17.77 -1.62 9.01
C PRO A 105 -19.07 -1.51 8.22
N ALA A 106 -20.13 -2.21 8.64
CA ALA A 106 -21.33 -2.41 7.85
C ALA A 106 -20.96 -2.87 6.42
N SER A 107 -21.62 -2.39 5.39
CA SER A 107 -21.35 -2.82 4.02
C SER A 107 -19.96 -2.47 3.46
N MET A 108 -19.07 -1.80 4.20
CA MET A 108 -17.66 -1.73 3.81
C MET A 108 -16.97 -3.11 3.91
N THR A 109 -17.52 -4.05 4.68
CA THR A 109 -17.16 -5.48 4.69
C THR A 109 -17.02 -6.05 3.27
N LYS A 110 -17.91 -5.63 2.35
CA LYS A 110 -17.91 -6.11 0.96
C LYS A 110 -16.63 -5.82 0.19
N LEU A 111 -15.82 -4.86 0.63
CA LEU A 111 -14.50 -4.62 0.02
C LEU A 111 -13.57 -5.84 0.25
N PHE A 112 -13.64 -6.47 1.43
CA PHE A 112 -12.91 -7.72 1.69
C PHE A 112 -13.47 -8.89 0.87
N SER A 113 -14.79 -8.97 0.73
CA SER A 113 -15.43 -9.97 -0.14
C SER A 113 -14.98 -9.80 -1.59
N MET A 114 -14.94 -8.57 -2.10
CA MET A 114 -14.45 -8.25 -3.45
C MET A 114 -12.97 -8.61 -3.61
N TYR A 115 -12.14 -8.32 -2.62
CA TYR A 115 -10.72 -8.69 -2.63
C TYR A 115 -10.52 -10.20 -2.76
N VAL A 116 -11.25 -10.99 -1.98
CA VAL A 116 -11.19 -12.47 -2.07
C VAL A 116 -11.58 -12.95 -3.47
N VAL A 117 -12.59 -12.34 -4.10
CA VAL A 117 -13.01 -12.65 -5.47
C VAL A 117 -11.92 -12.28 -6.48
N GLU A 118 -11.34 -11.11 -6.36
CA GLU A 118 -10.29 -10.62 -7.25
C GLU A 118 -9.01 -11.47 -7.18
N GLU A 119 -8.67 -11.99 -5.99
CA GLU A 119 -7.57 -12.94 -5.85
C GLU A 119 -7.85 -14.26 -6.59
N GLU A 120 -9.11 -14.75 -6.61
CA GLU A 120 -9.51 -15.93 -7.41
C GLU A 120 -9.45 -15.65 -8.92
N VAL A 121 -9.82 -14.45 -9.35
CA VAL A 121 -9.68 -14.04 -10.76
C VAL A 121 -8.21 -13.93 -11.14
N SER A 122 -7.39 -13.32 -10.30
CA SER A 122 -5.94 -13.17 -10.51
C SER A 122 -5.22 -14.52 -10.54
N ALA A 123 -5.68 -15.49 -9.76
CA ALA A 123 -5.19 -16.87 -9.78
C ALA A 123 -5.67 -17.69 -11.00
N GLY A 124 -6.60 -17.15 -11.81
CA GLY A 124 -7.18 -17.82 -12.96
C GLY A 124 -8.24 -18.88 -12.61
N ASN A 125 -8.74 -18.90 -11.38
CA ASN A 125 -9.77 -19.81 -10.92
C ASN A 125 -11.17 -19.34 -11.34
N LEU A 126 -11.38 -18.04 -11.54
CA LEU A 126 -12.61 -17.42 -12.00
C LEU A 126 -12.34 -16.48 -13.18
N SER A 127 -13.37 -16.21 -13.98
CA SER A 127 -13.38 -15.18 -15.01
C SER A 127 -14.60 -14.27 -14.88
N TYR A 128 -14.45 -13.00 -15.25
CA TYR A 128 -15.51 -11.99 -15.09
C TYR A 128 -16.79 -12.32 -15.86
N ASP A 129 -16.69 -13.00 -16.99
CA ASP A 129 -17.81 -13.44 -17.86
C ASP A 129 -18.42 -14.79 -17.43
N GLN A 130 -17.83 -15.45 -16.43
CA GLN A 130 -18.35 -16.72 -15.91
C GLN A 130 -19.74 -16.53 -15.31
N ILE A 131 -20.68 -17.39 -15.69
CA ILE A 131 -22.01 -17.46 -15.05
C ILE A 131 -21.86 -18.09 -13.67
N ILE A 132 -22.32 -17.38 -12.66
CA ILE A 132 -22.25 -17.80 -11.28
C ILE A 132 -23.56 -18.49 -10.85
N PRO A 133 -23.50 -19.67 -10.24
CA PRO A 133 -24.68 -20.32 -9.66
C PRO A 133 -25.29 -19.47 -8.53
N LEU A 134 -26.61 -19.40 -8.50
CA LEU A 134 -27.37 -18.69 -7.48
C LEU A 134 -28.04 -19.69 -6.52
N PRO A 135 -27.42 -20.05 -5.39
CA PRO A 135 -28.06 -20.89 -4.40
C PRO A 135 -29.24 -20.16 -3.73
N PRO A 136 -30.24 -20.90 -3.21
CA PRO A 136 -31.40 -20.27 -2.58
C PRO A 136 -31.05 -19.25 -1.48
N GLU A 137 -29.94 -19.44 -0.79
CA GLU A 137 -29.41 -18.54 0.24
C GLU A 137 -29.08 -17.15 -0.29
N SER A 138 -28.86 -17.01 -1.60
CA SER A 138 -28.55 -15.73 -2.24
C SER A 138 -29.78 -15.05 -2.87
N TRP A 139 -30.96 -15.66 -2.85
CA TRP A 139 -32.14 -15.04 -3.45
C TRP A 139 -32.66 -13.88 -2.60
N ALA A 140 -33.10 -12.81 -3.23
CA ALA A 140 -33.60 -11.61 -2.56
C ALA A 140 -34.73 -11.91 -1.57
N CYS A 141 -35.61 -12.90 -1.88
CA CYS A 141 -36.70 -13.33 -1.01
C CYS A 141 -36.23 -14.02 0.29
N ASN A 142 -34.99 -14.48 0.34
CA ASN A 142 -34.42 -15.17 1.51
C ASN A 142 -33.44 -14.28 2.29
N MET A 143 -33.17 -13.05 1.82
CA MET A 143 -32.29 -12.14 2.54
C MET A 143 -32.95 -11.59 3.82
N PRO A 144 -32.15 -11.29 4.85
CA PRO A 144 -32.65 -10.65 6.07
C PRO A 144 -33.40 -9.36 5.79
N PRO A 145 -34.36 -8.95 6.63
CA PRO A 145 -35.09 -7.70 6.48
C PRO A 145 -34.16 -6.49 6.37
N HIS A 146 -34.53 -5.49 5.60
CA HIS A 146 -33.76 -4.25 5.38
C HIS A 146 -32.41 -4.46 4.68
N SER A 147 -32.13 -5.64 4.10
CA SER A 147 -30.94 -5.86 3.27
C SER A 147 -30.94 -4.96 2.04
N SER A 148 -29.78 -4.40 1.72
CA SER A 148 -29.52 -3.86 0.38
C SER A 148 -29.43 -5.03 -0.62
N LEU A 149 -30.04 -4.90 -1.79
CA LEU A 149 -30.20 -6.01 -2.75
C LEU A 149 -29.81 -5.58 -4.17
N MET A 150 -29.23 -6.49 -4.94
CA MET A 150 -29.18 -6.36 -6.40
C MET A 150 -30.40 -7.04 -7.06
N PHE A 151 -31.23 -7.76 -6.28
CA PHE A 151 -32.45 -8.48 -6.67
C PHE A 151 -32.20 -9.79 -7.41
N LEU A 152 -31.34 -10.64 -6.83
CA LEU A 152 -31.12 -11.99 -7.30
C LEU A 152 -32.35 -12.87 -7.07
N GLY A 153 -32.67 -13.74 -8.02
CA GLY A 153 -33.82 -14.64 -7.98
C GLY A 153 -33.53 -16.01 -8.60
N GLU A 154 -34.47 -16.93 -8.40
CA GLU A 154 -34.37 -18.32 -8.85
C GLU A 154 -34.20 -18.39 -10.38
N GLY A 155 -33.21 -19.17 -10.84
CA GLY A 155 -32.97 -19.47 -12.25
C GLY A 155 -32.34 -18.34 -13.06
N GLN A 156 -32.09 -17.19 -12.48
CA GLN A 156 -31.39 -16.11 -13.17
C GLN A 156 -29.96 -16.51 -13.55
N ARG A 157 -29.46 -15.93 -14.60
CA ARG A 157 -28.09 -16.10 -15.12
C ARG A 157 -27.32 -14.80 -14.88
N VAL A 158 -26.39 -14.82 -13.95
CA VAL A 158 -25.60 -13.64 -13.58
C VAL A 158 -24.12 -13.95 -13.80
N THR A 159 -23.38 -12.99 -14.36
CA THR A 159 -21.93 -13.08 -14.48
C THR A 159 -21.25 -12.65 -13.19
N LEU A 160 -19.99 -13.06 -13.03
CA LEU A 160 -19.16 -12.60 -11.92
C LEU A 160 -19.06 -11.06 -11.90
N GLU A 161 -18.85 -10.44 -13.06
CA GLU A 161 -18.78 -8.98 -13.17
C GLU A 161 -20.07 -8.29 -12.74
N GLU A 162 -21.24 -8.83 -13.08
CA GLU A 162 -22.53 -8.29 -12.63
C GLU A 162 -22.71 -8.42 -11.12
N LEU A 163 -22.22 -9.49 -10.49
CA LEU A 163 -22.22 -9.61 -9.02
C LEU A 163 -21.30 -8.58 -8.38
N LEU A 164 -20.11 -8.32 -8.93
CA LEU A 164 -19.19 -7.28 -8.44
C LEU A 164 -19.81 -5.88 -8.59
N LEU A 165 -20.50 -5.61 -9.72
CA LEU A 165 -21.29 -4.39 -9.89
C LEU A 165 -22.42 -4.31 -8.83
N GLY A 166 -23.12 -5.41 -8.57
CA GLY A 166 -24.13 -5.50 -7.51
C GLY A 166 -23.57 -5.18 -6.11
N LEU A 167 -22.38 -5.71 -5.78
CA LEU A 167 -21.69 -5.40 -4.51
C LEU A 167 -21.33 -3.92 -4.41
N SER A 168 -20.72 -3.39 -5.46
CA SER A 168 -20.17 -2.03 -5.44
C SER A 168 -21.26 -0.96 -5.47
N ILE A 169 -22.21 -1.07 -6.41
CA ILE A 169 -23.21 -0.04 -6.71
C ILE A 169 -24.43 -0.18 -5.81
N CYS A 170 -25.04 -1.37 -5.79
CA CYS A 170 -26.29 -1.64 -5.08
C CYS A 170 -26.03 -1.99 -3.61
N SER A 171 -24.78 -2.28 -3.26
CA SER A 171 -24.46 -2.82 -1.93
C SER A 171 -25.18 -4.15 -1.63
N GLY A 172 -25.43 -4.99 -2.66
CA GLY A 172 -26.25 -6.20 -2.58
C GLY A 172 -25.72 -7.24 -1.59
N ASN A 173 -26.50 -7.56 -0.56
CA ASN A 173 -26.20 -8.65 0.36
C ASN A 173 -26.37 -10.01 -0.34
N ASP A 174 -27.39 -10.10 -1.19
CA ASP A 174 -27.66 -11.25 -2.07
C ASP A 174 -26.46 -11.59 -2.96
N ALA A 175 -25.82 -10.58 -3.56
CA ALA A 175 -24.61 -10.76 -4.35
C ALA A 175 -23.43 -11.25 -3.48
N ALA A 176 -23.25 -10.72 -2.26
CA ALA A 176 -22.22 -11.18 -1.34
C ALA A 176 -22.38 -12.65 -0.96
N TYR A 177 -23.63 -13.07 -0.71
CA TYR A 177 -23.96 -14.47 -0.40
C TYR A 177 -23.71 -15.37 -1.62
N ALA A 178 -24.15 -14.97 -2.82
CA ALA A 178 -23.90 -15.75 -4.04
C ALA A 178 -22.40 -16.02 -4.25
N LEU A 179 -21.56 -15.02 -4.05
CA LEU A 179 -20.11 -15.14 -4.19
C LEU A 179 -19.50 -16.03 -3.10
N ALA A 180 -19.91 -15.88 -1.84
CA ALA A 180 -19.41 -16.69 -0.74
C ALA A 180 -19.65 -18.19 -0.98
N TYR A 181 -20.87 -18.56 -1.34
CA TYR A 181 -21.23 -19.95 -1.61
C TYR A 181 -20.57 -20.50 -2.88
N THR A 182 -20.39 -19.68 -3.90
CA THR A 182 -19.72 -20.10 -5.14
C THR A 182 -18.24 -20.40 -4.96
N ILE A 183 -17.54 -19.52 -4.22
CA ILE A 183 -16.08 -19.60 -4.08
C ILE A 183 -15.68 -20.66 -3.06
N CYS A 184 -16.38 -20.72 -1.92
CA CYS A 184 -15.99 -21.58 -0.80
C CYS A 184 -17.03 -22.65 -0.43
N GLY A 185 -18.18 -22.71 -1.10
CA GLY A 185 -19.26 -23.67 -0.83
C GLY A 185 -20.10 -23.35 0.40
N THR A 186 -19.56 -22.62 1.38
CA THR A 186 -20.28 -22.18 2.58
C THR A 186 -19.88 -20.77 2.99
N MET A 187 -20.74 -20.10 3.77
CA MET A 187 -20.45 -18.79 4.32
C MET A 187 -19.25 -18.82 5.28
N GLU A 188 -19.18 -19.84 6.13
CA GLU A 188 -18.13 -20.00 7.14
C GLU A 188 -16.75 -20.10 6.49
N ALA A 189 -16.60 -20.91 5.44
CA ALA A 189 -15.33 -21.07 4.73
C ALA A 189 -14.91 -19.79 4.00
N PHE A 190 -15.88 -19.01 3.48
CA PHE A 190 -15.60 -17.73 2.86
C PHE A 190 -15.15 -16.66 3.89
N VAL A 191 -15.83 -16.62 5.03
CA VAL A 191 -15.50 -15.73 6.15
C VAL A 191 -14.12 -16.07 6.73
N GLU A 192 -13.75 -17.36 6.82
CA GLU A 192 -12.40 -17.76 7.21
C GLU A 192 -11.34 -17.16 6.26
N ARG A 193 -11.58 -17.17 4.95
CA ARG A 193 -10.67 -16.52 3.97
C ARG A 193 -10.60 -15.00 4.16
N MET A 194 -11.73 -14.34 4.43
CA MET A 194 -11.73 -12.90 4.72
C MET A 194 -10.90 -12.58 5.98
N ASN A 195 -11.06 -13.41 7.03
CA ASN A 195 -10.29 -13.27 8.27
C ASN A 195 -8.80 -13.60 8.07
N GLN A 196 -8.47 -14.54 7.17
CA GLN A 196 -7.08 -14.82 6.80
C GLN A 196 -6.45 -13.60 6.11
N VAL A 197 -7.16 -12.94 5.20
CA VAL A 197 -6.68 -11.68 4.57
C VAL A 197 -6.40 -10.62 5.65
N ALA A 198 -7.30 -10.45 6.63
CA ALA A 198 -7.08 -9.51 7.72
C ALA A 198 -5.84 -9.88 8.55
N ALA A 199 -5.65 -11.15 8.86
CA ALA A 199 -4.49 -11.65 9.61
C ALA A 199 -3.18 -11.48 8.84
N ASP A 200 -3.16 -11.79 7.54
CA ASP A 200 -1.96 -11.65 6.69
C ASP A 200 -1.51 -10.19 6.56
N LEU A 201 -2.44 -9.25 6.66
CA LEU A 201 -2.18 -7.81 6.66
C LEU A 201 -1.93 -7.23 8.06
N GLY A 202 -1.98 -8.06 9.11
CA GLY A 202 -1.77 -7.62 10.50
C GLY A 202 -2.90 -6.75 11.07
N LEU A 203 -4.14 -6.86 10.55
CA LEU A 203 -5.30 -6.08 10.96
C LEU A 203 -5.96 -6.71 12.20
N VAL A 204 -5.41 -6.45 13.36
CA VAL A 204 -5.73 -7.16 14.62
C VAL A 204 -7.12 -6.87 15.20
N HIS A 205 -7.76 -5.76 14.79
CA HIS A 205 -9.12 -5.37 15.20
C HIS A 205 -10.16 -5.68 14.13
N THR A 206 -9.73 -6.19 12.96
CA THR A 206 -10.63 -6.54 11.85
C THR A 206 -11.02 -7.99 11.95
N HIS A 207 -12.33 -8.24 12.08
CA HIS A 207 -12.88 -9.58 12.16
C HIS A 207 -14.27 -9.64 11.50
N PHE A 208 -14.54 -10.73 10.78
CA PHE A 208 -15.81 -10.96 10.08
C PHE A 208 -16.48 -12.22 10.57
N VAL A 209 -17.81 -12.18 10.63
CA VAL A 209 -18.70 -13.33 10.90
C VAL A 209 -19.61 -13.65 9.71
N GLU A 210 -19.70 -12.70 8.73
CA GLU A 210 -20.41 -12.89 7.46
C GLU A 210 -19.87 -11.93 6.38
N SER A 211 -20.25 -12.15 5.11
CA SER A 211 -19.60 -11.51 3.94
C SER A 211 -20.17 -10.17 3.53
N SER A 212 -21.32 -9.74 4.09
CA SER A 212 -22.07 -8.59 3.56
C SER A 212 -21.98 -7.32 4.43
N GLY A 213 -21.63 -7.47 5.71
CA GLY A 213 -21.64 -6.39 6.68
C GLY A 213 -23.03 -6.09 7.23
N TYR A 214 -23.93 -7.05 7.19
CA TYR A 214 -25.25 -6.96 7.83
C TYR A 214 -25.14 -7.09 9.36
N SER A 215 -24.18 -7.88 9.83
CA SER A 215 -23.98 -8.15 11.26
C SER A 215 -23.13 -7.06 11.92
N GLU A 216 -23.57 -6.60 13.09
CA GLU A 216 -22.82 -5.71 13.98
C GLU A 216 -21.59 -6.39 14.61
N LEU A 217 -21.49 -7.71 14.50
CA LEU A 217 -20.35 -8.50 14.98
C LEU A 217 -19.14 -8.46 14.02
N ASN A 218 -19.32 -7.99 12.78
CA ASN A 218 -18.19 -7.61 11.95
C ASN A 218 -17.52 -6.36 12.54
N THR A 219 -16.22 -6.38 12.73
CA THR A 219 -15.48 -5.28 13.35
C THR A 219 -14.31 -4.83 12.50
N THR A 220 -13.93 -3.57 12.62
CA THR A 220 -12.70 -2.99 12.07
C THR A 220 -12.42 -1.65 12.76
N THR A 221 -11.34 -0.97 12.35
CA THR A 221 -11.06 0.44 12.67
C THR A 221 -10.92 1.25 11.38
N ALA A 222 -11.04 2.56 11.45
CA ALA A 222 -10.81 3.41 10.27
C ALA A 222 -9.38 3.24 9.74
N ARG A 223 -8.38 3.07 10.63
CA ARG A 223 -6.98 2.82 10.27
C ARG A 223 -6.82 1.49 9.53
N GLU A 224 -7.35 0.40 10.06
CA GLU A 224 -7.20 -0.91 9.45
C GLU A 224 -7.97 -1.01 8.13
N MET A 225 -9.14 -0.40 8.03
CA MET A 225 -9.87 -0.30 6.78
C MET A 225 -9.10 0.51 5.73
N ALA A 226 -8.42 1.61 6.11
CA ALA A 226 -7.59 2.38 5.19
C ALA A 226 -6.36 1.60 4.75
N ALA A 227 -5.70 0.87 5.66
CA ALA A 227 -4.59 -0.02 5.35
C ALA A 227 -5.00 -1.09 4.33
N PHE A 228 -6.11 -1.77 4.59
CA PHE A 228 -6.67 -2.74 3.66
C PHE A 228 -7.00 -2.10 2.29
N CYS A 229 -7.70 -0.98 2.27
CA CYS A 229 -8.08 -0.30 1.02
C CYS A 229 -6.85 0.11 0.20
N ARG A 230 -5.75 0.54 0.84
CA ARG A 230 -4.48 0.83 0.15
C ARG A 230 -3.97 -0.42 -0.58
N VAL A 231 -3.87 -1.55 0.11
CA VAL A 231 -3.43 -2.83 -0.47
C VAL A 231 -4.36 -3.30 -1.58
N TYR A 232 -5.68 -3.17 -1.38
CA TYR A 232 -6.69 -3.51 -2.39
C TYR A 232 -6.51 -2.71 -3.68
N LEU A 233 -6.32 -1.40 -3.56
CA LEU A 233 -6.11 -0.52 -4.72
C LEU A 233 -4.78 -0.76 -5.43
N GLU A 234 -3.74 -1.14 -4.70
CA GLU A 234 -2.43 -1.47 -5.26
C GLU A 234 -2.49 -2.78 -6.06
N LYS A 235 -3.12 -3.81 -5.51
CA LYS A 235 -3.21 -5.13 -6.16
C LYS A 235 -4.24 -5.20 -7.29
N HIS A 236 -5.37 -4.51 -7.12
CA HIS A 236 -6.51 -4.57 -8.04
C HIS A 236 -6.94 -3.17 -8.53
N PRO A 237 -6.04 -2.39 -9.15
CA PRO A 237 -6.32 -1.00 -9.56
C PRO A 237 -7.46 -0.89 -10.58
N ASP A 238 -7.65 -1.91 -11.41
CA ASP A 238 -8.71 -1.95 -12.42
C ASP A 238 -10.12 -2.01 -11.82
N SER A 239 -10.26 -2.42 -10.56
CA SER A 239 -11.52 -2.44 -9.82
C SER A 239 -12.21 -1.08 -9.80
N LEU A 240 -11.44 0.01 -9.76
CA LEU A 240 -11.97 1.37 -9.80
C LEU A 240 -12.77 1.63 -11.07
N SER A 241 -12.18 1.40 -12.23
CA SER A 241 -12.82 1.65 -13.52
C SER A 241 -13.88 0.61 -13.86
N ARG A 242 -13.71 -0.63 -13.41
CA ARG A 242 -14.59 -1.74 -13.73
C ARG A 242 -15.92 -1.65 -13.01
N TYR A 243 -15.94 -1.30 -11.71
CA TYR A 243 -17.19 -1.27 -10.94
C TYR A 243 -17.28 -0.16 -9.86
N HIS A 244 -16.20 0.29 -9.21
CA HIS A 244 -16.34 1.27 -8.12
C HIS A 244 -16.79 2.65 -8.61
N SER A 245 -16.31 3.12 -9.77
CA SER A 245 -16.68 4.42 -10.34
C SER A 245 -17.99 4.40 -11.13
N VAL A 246 -18.60 3.24 -11.33
CA VAL A 246 -19.83 3.11 -12.10
C VAL A 246 -21.00 3.75 -11.34
N GLN A 247 -21.69 4.70 -11.98
CA GLN A 247 -22.72 5.52 -11.31
C GLN A 247 -24.07 4.81 -11.17
N LYS A 248 -24.40 3.91 -12.10
CA LYS A 248 -25.72 3.24 -12.18
C LYS A 248 -25.56 1.81 -12.69
N PHE A 249 -26.38 0.92 -12.17
CA PHE A 249 -26.49 -0.46 -12.61
C PHE A 249 -27.96 -0.86 -12.70
N THR A 250 -28.29 -1.58 -13.78
CA THR A 250 -29.66 -2.11 -14.01
C THR A 250 -29.61 -3.63 -14.01
N TYR A 251 -30.41 -4.26 -13.17
CA TYR A 251 -30.51 -5.71 -13.05
C TYR A 251 -31.90 -6.12 -12.53
N PRO A 252 -32.48 -7.29 -12.97
CA PRO A 252 -32.01 -8.09 -14.09
C PRO A 252 -32.30 -7.42 -15.45
N LYS A 253 -31.62 -7.84 -16.47
CA LYS A 253 -31.94 -7.59 -17.89
C LYS A 253 -32.54 -8.84 -18.52
N GLU A 254 -32.95 -8.79 -19.81
CA GLU A 254 -33.56 -9.92 -20.48
C GLU A 254 -32.64 -11.15 -20.53
N GLU A 255 -31.35 -10.93 -20.76
CA GLU A 255 -30.32 -11.98 -20.79
C GLU A 255 -30.08 -12.68 -19.46
N ASN A 256 -30.47 -12.02 -18.34
CA ASN A 256 -30.32 -12.58 -17.00
C ASN A 256 -31.50 -13.45 -16.58
N LEU A 257 -32.63 -13.40 -17.29
CA LEU A 257 -33.86 -14.07 -16.86
C LEU A 257 -33.77 -15.60 -16.96
N ALA A 258 -34.47 -16.28 -16.11
CA ALA A 258 -34.65 -17.72 -16.17
C ALA A 258 -35.32 -18.13 -17.48
N SER A 259 -35.06 -19.36 -17.94
CA SER A 259 -35.67 -19.87 -19.19
C SER A 259 -37.17 -19.85 -19.08
N GLY A 260 -37.82 -19.16 -20.06
CA GLY A 260 -39.27 -19.00 -20.10
C GLY A 260 -39.83 -17.75 -19.45
N ASP A 261 -39.06 -17.08 -18.63
CA ASP A 261 -39.45 -15.78 -18.01
C ASP A 261 -39.41 -14.65 -19.06
N ARG A 262 -40.15 -13.59 -18.79
CA ARG A 262 -40.18 -12.35 -19.53
C ARG A 262 -40.09 -11.15 -18.61
N ILE A 263 -39.50 -10.07 -19.07
CA ILE A 263 -39.59 -8.79 -18.36
C ILE A 263 -41.03 -8.42 -18.09
N ALA A 264 -41.36 -8.20 -16.84
CA ALA A 264 -42.68 -7.78 -16.37
C ALA A 264 -42.59 -6.88 -15.18
N ALA A 265 -43.53 -5.96 -15.04
CA ALA A 265 -43.67 -5.18 -13.82
C ALA A 265 -44.09 -6.11 -12.66
N GLN A 266 -43.47 -5.94 -11.51
CA GLN A 266 -43.73 -6.71 -10.28
C GLN A 266 -43.98 -5.78 -9.12
N ASP A 267 -44.90 -6.15 -8.21
CA ASP A 267 -45.14 -5.46 -6.97
C ASP A 267 -44.43 -6.19 -5.82
N PHE A 268 -43.53 -5.50 -5.16
CA PHE A 268 -42.75 -6.01 -4.03
C PHE A 268 -43.31 -5.61 -2.66
N SER A 269 -44.50 -5.02 -2.61
CA SER A 269 -45.12 -4.58 -1.34
C SER A 269 -45.39 -5.71 -0.34
N GLN A 270 -45.52 -6.95 -0.84
CA GLN A 270 -45.74 -8.15 -0.03
C GLN A 270 -44.46 -9.02 0.13
N GLY A 271 -43.30 -8.45 -0.19
CA GLY A 271 -42.02 -9.13 -0.23
C GLY A 271 -41.56 -9.51 -1.65
N PHE A 272 -40.36 -10.07 -1.75
CA PHE A 272 -39.80 -10.42 -3.04
C PHE A 272 -40.24 -11.81 -3.48
N PRO A 273 -40.68 -11.98 -4.75
CA PRO A 273 -40.94 -13.31 -5.30
C PRO A 273 -39.62 -14.04 -5.56
N LYS A 274 -39.69 -15.38 -5.74
CA LYS A 274 -38.52 -16.18 -6.14
C LYS A 274 -38.02 -15.82 -7.53
N HIS A 275 -38.95 -15.59 -8.48
CA HIS A 275 -38.65 -15.18 -9.84
C HIS A 275 -38.76 -13.66 -9.95
N ILE A 276 -37.63 -12.98 -10.03
CA ILE A 276 -37.57 -11.53 -10.20
C ILE A 276 -37.26 -11.24 -11.68
N THR A 277 -38.19 -10.57 -12.35
CA THR A 277 -38.15 -10.29 -13.79
C THR A 277 -38.22 -8.79 -14.13
N MET A 278 -38.49 -7.95 -13.12
CA MET A 278 -38.56 -6.49 -13.29
C MET A 278 -37.16 -5.88 -13.26
N PRO A 279 -36.70 -5.20 -14.32
CA PRO A 279 -35.45 -4.45 -14.31
C PRO A 279 -35.49 -3.31 -13.29
N ILE A 280 -34.52 -3.28 -12.40
CA ILE A 280 -34.37 -2.24 -11.37
C ILE A 280 -33.07 -1.50 -11.62
N THR A 281 -33.14 -0.19 -11.84
CA THR A 281 -31.97 0.68 -11.98
C THR A 281 -31.63 1.30 -10.63
N GLN A 282 -30.46 1.00 -10.12
CA GLN A 282 -29.95 1.54 -8.89
C GLN A 282 -28.78 2.49 -9.14
N ARG A 283 -28.63 3.51 -8.30
CA ARG A 283 -27.48 4.42 -8.30
C ARG A 283 -26.43 3.92 -7.32
N ASN A 284 -25.18 4.23 -7.62
CA ASN A 284 -24.11 4.00 -6.66
C ASN A 284 -24.42 4.67 -5.33
N THR A 285 -24.25 3.91 -4.24
CA THR A 285 -24.51 4.40 -2.89
C THR A 285 -23.51 5.45 -2.41
N ASN A 286 -22.34 5.57 -3.08
CA ASN A 286 -21.38 6.64 -2.82
C ASN A 286 -21.87 7.94 -3.48
N PRO A 287 -22.28 8.96 -2.68
CA PRO A 287 -22.89 10.19 -3.20
C PRO A 287 -21.89 11.12 -3.90
N LEU A 288 -20.60 10.88 -3.78
CA LEU A 288 -19.54 11.75 -4.31
C LEU A 288 -19.05 11.33 -5.70
N ILE A 289 -19.40 10.13 -6.18
CA ILE A 289 -19.05 9.68 -7.53
C ILE A 289 -19.77 10.55 -8.58
N GLY A 290 -18.97 11.19 -9.45
CA GLY A 290 -19.46 12.10 -10.47
C GLY A 290 -19.92 13.48 -9.91
N VAL A 291 -19.64 13.75 -8.64
CA VAL A 291 -19.96 15.02 -7.95
C VAL A 291 -18.67 15.74 -7.52
N LEU A 292 -17.81 15.06 -6.76
CA LEU A 292 -16.52 15.60 -6.35
C LEU A 292 -15.44 15.19 -7.36
N ASP A 293 -14.64 16.15 -7.80
CA ASP A 293 -13.62 15.94 -8.81
C ASP A 293 -12.61 14.86 -8.38
N GLY A 294 -12.30 13.96 -9.33
CA GLY A 294 -11.35 12.86 -9.15
C GLY A 294 -11.87 11.66 -8.35
N VAL A 295 -13.09 11.73 -7.78
CA VAL A 295 -13.65 10.60 -7.02
C VAL A 295 -14.05 9.46 -7.92
N ASP A 296 -13.52 8.26 -7.62
CA ASP A 296 -13.72 7.03 -8.39
C ASP A 296 -13.99 5.76 -7.52
N GLY A 297 -14.21 5.94 -6.23
CA GLY A 297 -14.54 4.84 -5.29
C GLY A 297 -14.71 5.33 -3.86
N LEU A 298 -14.86 4.46 -2.84
CA LEU A 298 -14.93 3.00 -2.90
C LEU A 298 -16.32 2.50 -2.47
N LYS A 299 -16.63 2.58 -1.13
CA LYS A 299 -17.81 1.90 -0.58
C LYS A 299 -18.41 2.65 0.61
N THR A 300 -19.72 2.66 0.69
CA THR A 300 -20.51 3.11 1.85
C THR A 300 -20.88 1.93 2.74
N GLY A 301 -21.11 2.19 4.01
CA GLY A 301 -21.70 1.27 4.98
C GLY A 301 -22.71 1.95 5.88
N TYR A 302 -23.76 1.24 6.31
CA TYR A 302 -24.71 1.68 7.31
C TYR A 302 -25.38 0.47 7.97
N ILE A 303 -25.36 0.45 9.28
CA ILE A 303 -26.27 -0.24 10.17
C ILE A 303 -26.51 0.70 11.35
N ASP A 304 -27.54 0.47 12.14
CA ASP A 304 -27.91 1.36 13.26
C ASP A 304 -26.76 1.49 14.28
N GLU A 305 -26.00 0.40 14.51
CA GLU A 305 -24.88 0.33 15.46
C GLU A 305 -23.64 1.09 14.99
N SER A 306 -23.46 1.21 13.68
CA SER A 306 -22.24 1.84 13.11
C SER A 306 -22.45 3.25 12.57
N GLY A 307 -23.69 3.71 12.42
CA GLY A 307 -23.98 4.96 11.72
C GLY A 307 -23.54 4.94 10.25
N TYR A 308 -23.24 6.10 9.69
CA TYR A 308 -22.95 6.26 8.26
C TYR A 308 -21.45 6.23 8.00
N ASN A 309 -20.98 5.14 7.39
CA ASN A 309 -19.58 4.90 7.05
C ASN A 309 -19.30 5.18 5.56
N LEU A 310 -18.06 5.60 5.24
CA LEU A 310 -17.60 5.79 3.86
C LEU A 310 -16.10 5.52 3.75
N SER A 311 -15.69 4.63 2.86
CA SER A 311 -14.35 4.61 2.27
C SER A 311 -14.40 5.38 0.96
N LEU A 312 -13.58 6.42 0.81
CA LEU A 312 -13.57 7.32 -0.34
C LEU A 312 -12.17 7.43 -0.90
N THR A 313 -12.03 7.33 -2.23
CA THR A 313 -10.78 7.63 -2.91
C THR A 313 -11.00 8.59 -4.05
N ALA A 314 -10.01 9.47 -4.26
CA ALA A 314 -9.98 10.41 -5.36
C ALA A 314 -8.57 10.55 -5.91
N ARG A 315 -8.44 10.81 -7.24
CA ARG A 315 -7.17 11.05 -7.91
C ARG A 315 -7.21 12.36 -8.68
N ARG A 316 -6.22 13.24 -8.41
CA ARG A 316 -6.02 14.49 -9.17
C ARG A 316 -4.53 14.66 -9.47
N ASN A 317 -4.19 15.07 -10.67
CA ASN A 317 -2.82 15.37 -11.09
C ASN A 317 -1.78 14.27 -10.78
N GLY A 318 -2.22 13.00 -10.79
CA GLY A 318 -1.35 11.86 -10.50
C GLY A 318 -1.38 11.38 -9.06
N THR A 319 -1.61 12.25 -8.08
CA THR A 319 -1.73 11.93 -6.66
C THR A 319 -3.09 11.33 -6.33
N ARG A 320 -3.11 10.28 -5.52
CA ARG A 320 -4.33 9.63 -5.01
C ARG A 320 -4.38 9.67 -3.49
N TYR A 321 -5.47 10.18 -2.97
CA TYR A 321 -5.77 10.09 -1.54
C TYR A 321 -6.92 9.12 -1.27
N LEU A 322 -6.93 8.57 -0.06
CA LEU A 322 -7.99 7.71 0.46
C LEU A 322 -8.39 8.20 1.85
N SER A 323 -9.67 8.39 2.09
CA SER A 323 -10.22 8.63 3.42
C SER A 323 -11.18 7.51 3.83
N VAL A 324 -11.19 7.19 5.12
CA VAL A 324 -12.21 6.35 5.74
C VAL A 324 -12.83 7.15 6.87
N THR A 325 -14.15 7.31 6.81
CA THR A 325 -14.96 7.92 7.88
C THR A 325 -15.93 6.89 8.40
N MET A 326 -16.02 6.77 9.72
CA MET A 326 -16.88 5.80 10.40
C MET A 326 -17.71 6.48 11.48
N LYS A 327 -18.88 5.93 11.74
CA LYS A 327 -19.85 6.43 12.74
C LYS A 327 -20.25 7.89 12.46
N GLY A 328 -20.51 8.16 11.17
CA GLY A 328 -21.07 9.45 10.75
C GLY A 328 -22.49 9.62 11.27
N PRO A 329 -22.90 10.87 11.67
CA PRO A 329 -24.20 11.13 12.24
C PRO A 329 -25.32 11.13 11.18
N GLY A 330 -26.56 10.98 11.62
CA GLY A 330 -27.77 11.12 10.81
C GLY A 330 -28.92 10.30 11.37
N ASN A 331 -30.11 10.89 11.43
CA ASN A 331 -31.32 10.21 11.90
C ASN A 331 -32.12 9.54 10.76
N ASN A 332 -31.65 9.75 9.52
CA ASN A 332 -32.23 9.17 8.31
C ASN A 332 -31.21 9.20 7.16
N SER A 333 -31.51 8.47 6.10
CA SER A 333 -30.64 8.34 4.94
C SER A 333 -30.20 9.67 4.31
N LYS A 334 -31.07 10.68 4.29
CA LYS A 334 -30.75 11.99 3.71
C LYS A 334 -29.68 12.73 4.55
N GLU A 335 -29.83 12.72 5.87
CA GLU A 335 -28.87 13.34 6.79
C GLU A 335 -27.52 12.58 6.75
N GLY A 336 -27.56 11.26 6.80
CA GLY A 336 -26.35 10.46 6.70
C GLY A 336 -25.60 10.61 5.38
N GLN A 337 -26.32 10.73 4.26
CA GLN A 337 -25.69 11.05 2.97
C GLN A 337 -25.08 12.45 2.98
N ALA A 338 -25.75 13.44 3.59
CA ALA A 338 -25.19 14.80 3.72
C ALA A 338 -23.89 14.79 4.55
N GLY A 339 -23.84 14.00 5.64
CA GLY A 339 -22.61 13.81 6.43
C GLY A 339 -21.46 13.20 5.62
N ARG A 340 -21.73 12.15 4.85
CA ARG A 340 -20.72 11.55 3.94
C ARG A 340 -20.19 12.54 2.91
N VAL A 341 -21.09 13.35 2.31
CA VAL A 341 -20.70 14.40 1.34
C VAL A 341 -19.84 15.45 2.02
N HIS A 342 -20.25 15.91 3.20
CA HIS A 342 -19.51 16.90 3.98
C HIS A 342 -18.10 16.41 4.30
N ASP A 343 -17.98 15.28 5.00
CA ASP A 343 -16.70 14.77 5.50
C ASP A 343 -15.77 14.36 4.35
N GLY A 344 -16.32 13.69 3.34
CA GLY A 344 -15.53 13.28 2.17
C GLY A 344 -15.00 14.48 1.39
N THR A 345 -15.80 15.54 1.21
CA THR A 345 -15.37 16.78 0.55
C THR A 345 -14.32 17.50 1.37
N GLU A 346 -14.58 17.70 2.67
CA GLU A 346 -13.65 18.37 3.60
C GLU A 346 -12.26 17.73 3.59
N LEU A 347 -12.21 16.41 3.73
CA LEU A 347 -10.95 15.64 3.78
C LEU A 347 -10.21 15.68 2.43
N MET A 348 -10.91 15.45 1.30
CA MET A 348 -10.28 15.42 -0.01
C MET A 348 -9.80 16.79 -0.47
N GLU A 349 -10.62 17.85 -0.31
CA GLU A 349 -10.21 19.21 -0.69
C GLU A 349 -9.04 19.69 0.16
N TRP A 350 -9.03 19.38 1.46
CA TRP A 350 -7.88 19.68 2.30
C TRP A 350 -6.62 18.93 1.84
N ALA A 351 -6.72 17.63 1.54
CA ALA A 351 -5.57 16.86 1.08
C ALA A 351 -4.95 17.45 -0.19
N PHE A 352 -5.79 17.65 -1.23
CA PHE A 352 -5.34 18.17 -2.53
C PHE A 352 -4.86 19.62 -2.48
N SER A 353 -5.31 20.42 -1.50
CA SER A 353 -4.83 21.79 -1.31
C SER A 353 -3.62 21.90 -0.39
N SER A 354 -3.31 20.85 0.37
CA SER A 354 -2.27 20.90 1.41
C SER A 354 -1.04 20.05 1.11
N PHE A 355 -1.14 19.06 0.19
CA PHE A 355 -0.05 18.13 -0.09
C PHE A 355 0.12 17.85 -1.58
N ALA A 356 1.34 17.48 -1.94
CA ALA A 356 1.71 16.98 -3.26
C ALA A 356 2.71 15.81 -3.12
N ASP A 357 2.79 14.98 -4.16
CA ASP A 357 3.77 13.91 -4.24
C ASP A 357 5.09 14.39 -4.80
N PHE A 358 6.17 14.07 -4.11
CA PHE A 358 7.54 14.27 -4.61
C PHE A 358 8.18 12.90 -4.90
N ASN A 359 8.55 12.67 -6.16
CA ASN A 359 9.21 11.44 -6.56
C ASN A 359 10.68 11.47 -6.15
N THR A 360 11.10 10.53 -5.31
CA THR A 360 12.45 10.37 -4.78
C THR A 360 13.26 9.28 -5.50
N GLU A 361 12.71 8.60 -6.50
CA GLU A 361 13.30 7.42 -7.16
C GLU A 361 14.74 7.65 -7.64
N MET A 362 15.04 8.84 -8.16
CA MET A 362 16.37 9.16 -8.62
C MET A 362 17.43 9.28 -7.50
N TYR A 363 16.99 9.28 -6.24
CA TYR A 363 17.84 9.34 -5.05
C TYR A 363 17.79 8.06 -4.22
N VAL A 364 16.66 7.36 -4.24
CA VAL A 364 16.41 6.16 -3.44
C VAL A 364 16.81 4.91 -4.25
N HIS A 365 18.13 4.70 -4.35
CA HIS A 365 18.74 3.56 -5.03
C HIS A 365 20.08 3.19 -4.35
N PRO A 366 20.66 2.00 -4.59
CA PRO A 366 21.98 1.64 -4.06
C PRO A 366 23.11 2.53 -4.61
N TYR A 367 24.05 2.92 -3.74
CA TYR A 367 25.25 3.67 -4.09
C TYR A 367 26.49 2.81 -3.84
N PHE A 368 27.37 2.74 -4.81
CA PHE A 368 28.61 1.96 -4.70
C PHE A 368 29.69 2.71 -3.90
N ILE A 369 30.29 2.04 -2.92
CA ILE A 369 31.39 2.56 -2.09
C ILE A 369 32.61 1.67 -2.25
N LYS A 370 33.78 2.26 -2.52
CA LYS A 370 35.07 1.56 -2.52
C LYS A 370 35.48 1.22 -1.09
N ALA A 371 35.97 -0.02 -0.87
CA ALA A 371 36.44 -0.49 0.41
C ALA A 371 37.94 -0.71 0.39
N PHE A 372 38.64 -0.17 1.41
CA PHE A 372 40.07 -0.28 1.62
C PHE A 372 40.35 -1.01 2.93
N GLY A 373 41.44 -1.75 3.01
CA GLY A 373 41.77 -2.56 4.19
C GLY A 373 40.74 -3.65 4.50
N SER A 374 39.87 -3.97 3.54
CA SER A 374 38.75 -4.93 3.63
C SER A 374 39.01 -6.16 2.76
N SER A 375 38.26 -7.24 3.04
CA SER A 375 38.34 -8.51 2.30
C SER A 375 37.84 -8.39 0.86
N LYS A 376 36.97 -7.43 0.54
CA LYS A 376 36.48 -7.08 -0.79
C LYS A 376 36.89 -5.63 -1.12
N LYS A 377 36.71 -5.22 -2.37
CA LYS A 377 37.14 -3.88 -2.85
C LYS A 377 36.02 -2.86 -2.86
N GLY A 378 34.80 -3.25 -2.54
CA GLY A 378 33.64 -2.39 -2.48
C GLY A 378 32.39 -3.11 -2.00
N PHE A 379 31.38 -2.32 -1.68
CA PHE A 379 30.04 -2.71 -1.24
C PHE A 379 29.05 -1.63 -1.68
N ASN A 380 27.76 -1.91 -1.58
CA ASN A 380 26.77 -0.85 -1.78
C ASN A 380 26.26 -0.35 -0.42
N ILE A 381 25.88 0.90 -0.40
CA ILE A 381 25.04 1.45 0.63
C ILE A 381 23.63 1.61 0.07
N VAL A 382 22.63 1.18 0.82
CA VAL A 382 21.23 1.17 0.40
C VAL A 382 20.40 2.10 1.27
N PRO A 383 19.43 2.83 0.71
CA PRO A 383 18.48 3.61 1.48
C PRO A 383 17.61 2.72 2.39
N ALA A 384 17.43 3.13 3.64
CA ALA A 384 16.62 2.41 4.63
C ALA A 384 15.13 2.79 4.55
N VAL A 385 14.57 2.81 3.34
CA VAL A 385 13.14 3.08 3.06
C VAL A 385 12.66 2.15 1.97
N SER A 386 11.35 1.84 1.97
CA SER A 386 10.70 1.06 0.92
C SER A 386 10.14 1.92 -0.20
N GLU A 387 9.59 3.08 0.12
CA GLU A 387 8.83 3.92 -0.79
C GLU A 387 9.69 4.96 -1.50
N LYS A 388 9.32 5.26 -2.74
CA LYS A 388 10.02 6.22 -3.60
C LYS A 388 9.22 7.51 -3.83
N ILE A 389 8.16 7.70 -3.06
CA ILE A 389 7.31 8.90 -3.09
C ILE A 389 7.25 9.45 -1.67
N LEU A 390 7.37 10.77 -1.56
CA LEU A 390 7.23 11.51 -0.30
C LEU A 390 6.07 12.48 -0.44
N SER A 391 5.11 12.44 0.49
CA SER A 391 4.07 13.46 0.62
C SER A 391 4.73 14.74 1.14
N VAL A 392 4.63 15.83 0.41
CA VAL A 392 5.25 17.13 0.76
C VAL A 392 4.18 18.18 0.97
N PRO A 393 4.32 19.08 1.99
CA PRO A 393 3.33 20.11 2.25
C PRO A 393 3.41 21.22 1.18
N TYR A 394 2.27 21.82 0.83
CA TYR A 394 2.25 23.03 0.02
C TYR A 394 2.72 24.25 0.82
N ILE A 395 3.53 25.09 0.21
CA ILE A 395 3.81 26.45 0.69
C ILE A 395 2.65 27.33 0.26
N THR A 396 2.03 28.02 1.22
CA THR A 396 0.90 28.91 0.94
C THR A 396 1.21 29.93 -0.16
N GLY A 397 0.37 29.98 -1.18
CA GLY A 397 0.51 30.91 -2.31
C GLY A 397 1.44 30.44 -3.45
N SER A 398 2.05 29.25 -3.35
CA SER A 398 2.81 28.64 -4.46
C SER A 398 1.92 27.80 -5.37
N THR A 399 2.35 27.63 -6.62
CA THR A 399 1.84 26.56 -7.48
C THR A 399 2.51 25.22 -7.10
N MET A 400 1.96 24.08 -7.58
CA MET A 400 2.57 22.76 -7.37
C MET A 400 4.01 22.74 -7.92
N GLU A 401 4.22 23.25 -9.12
CA GLU A 401 5.54 23.28 -9.77
C GLU A 401 6.54 24.13 -8.98
N GLU A 402 6.14 25.33 -8.55
CA GLU A 402 6.96 26.19 -7.69
C GLU A 402 7.29 25.53 -6.36
N ASN A 403 6.31 24.89 -5.72
CA ASN A 403 6.50 24.18 -4.46
C ASN A 403 7.52 23.04 -4.61
N LEU A 404 7.36 22.19 -5.62
CA LEU A 404 8.28 21.07 -5.88
C LEU A 404 9.68 21.55 -6.26
N SER A 405 9.81 22.70 -6.98
CA SER A 405 11.11 23.29 -7.35
C SER A 405 11.94 23.79 -6.16
N GLN A 406 11.29 24.06 -5.02
CA GLN A 406 11.96 24.50 -3.79
C GLN A 406 12.51 23.33 -2.96
N ILE A 407 12.16 22.09 -3.32
CA ILE A 407 12.69 20.90 -2.65
C ILE A 407 14.17 20.74 -3.01
N LYS A 408 15.00 20.58 -1.97
CA LYS A 408 16.43 20.30 -2.11
C LYS A 408 16.75 18.94 -1.50
N VAL A 409 17.49 18.14 -2.26
CA VAL A 409 17.97 16.84 -1.83
C VAL A 409 19.47 16.90 -1.63
N TYR A 410 19.91 16.57 -0.44
CA TYR A 410 21.32 16.50 -0.07
C TYR A 410 21.71 15.05 0.11
N LEU A 411 22.68 14.61 -0.66
CA LEU A 411 23.24 13.27 -0.59
C LEU A 411 24.59 13.33 0.11
N ASN A 412 24.65 12.79 1.33
CA ASN A 412 25.85 12.79 2.16
C ASN A 412 26.22 11.35 2.49
N TYR A 413 27.39 10.89 2.09
CA TYR A 413 27.91 9.58 2.44
C TYR A 413 29.42 9.54 2.42
N ILE A 414 30.01 8.52 3.03
CA ILE A 414 31.45 8.31 3.08
C ILE A 414 32.01 8.07 1.68
N ASP A 415 33.14 8.66 1.36
CA ASP A 415 33.82 8.46 0.07
C ASP A 415 34.39 7.03 -0.06
N ASN A 416 34.80 6.42 1.03
CA ASN A 416 35.43 5.10 1.06
C ASN A 416 35.16 4.40 2.40
N GLY A 417 34.92 3.07 2.37
CA GLY A 417 34.93 2.19 3.52
C GLY A 417 36.35 1.79 3.94
N TRP A 418 36.59 1.58 5.23
CA TRP A 418 37.88 1.14 5.74
C TRP A 418 37.77 -0.05 6.70
N GLY A 419 38.52 -1.11 6.46
CA GLY A 419 38.68 -2.24 7.36
C GLY A 419 37.46 -3.18 7.38
N GLU A 420 36.94 -3.44 8.57
CA GLU A 420 35.71 -4.21 8.76
C GLU A 420 34.50 -3.32 8.50
N ILE A 421 33.55 -3.82 7.72
CA ILE A 421 32.23 -3.20 7.51
C ILE A 421 31.20 -4.23 7.96
N LYS A 422 30.19 -3.79 8.70
CA LYS A 422 29.08 -4.65 9.12
C LYS A 422 27.84 -4.35 8.29
N LEU A 423 27.06 -5.37 8.02
CA LEU A 423 25.70 -5.19 7.48
C LEU A 423 24.94 -4.18 8.33
N GLY A 424 24.36 -3.17 7.68
CA GLY A 424 23.59 -2.13 8.38
C GLY A 424 24.39 -0.98 8.97
N ASP A 425 25.74 -0.98 8.84
CA ASP A 425 26.54 0.19 9.25
C ASP A 425 26.04 1.42 8.51
N VAL A 426 25.69 2.50 9.26
CA VAL A 426 25.24 3.76 8.67
C VAL A 426 26.43 4.47 8.05
N CYS A 427 26.44 4.58 6.75
CA CYS A 427 27.50 5.16 5.93
C CYS A 427 27.15 6.55 5.38
N GLY A 428 25.93 7.02 5.61
CA GLY A 428 25.48 8.32 5.13
C GLY A 428 23.98 8.53 5.29
N ASN A 429 23.48 9.53 4.61
CA ASN A 429 22.05 9.81 4.53
C ASN A 429 21.67 10.58 3.26
N ILE A 430 20.39 10.49 2.90
CA ILE A 430 19.70 11.38 1.97
C ILE A 430 18.85 12.31 2.81
N LYS A 431 19.06 13.62 2.70
CA LYS A 431 18.27 14.62 3.42
C LYS A 431 17.42 15.41 2.45
N ILE A 432 16.11 15.39 2.62
CA ILE A 432 15.13 16.12 1.79
C ILE A 432 14.61 17.31 2.58
N THR A 433 14.67 18.50 1.99
CA THR A 433 14.23 19.73 2.63
C THR A 433 13.33 20.54 1.72
N LEU A 434 12.40 21.30 2.31
CA LEU A 434 11.56 22.30 1.65
C LEU A 434 11.71 23.63 2.40
N ASP A 435 12.11 24.69 1.72
CA ASP A 435 12.35 26.02 2.30
C ASP A 435 13.18 25.99 3.61
N GLY A 436 14.21 25.13 3.63
CA GLY A 436 15.10 24.94 4.78
C GLY A 436 14.58 24.01 5.89
N TYR A 437 13.32 23.64 5.88
CA TYR A 437 12.77 22.63 6.80
C TYR A 437 13.10 21.22 6.30
N THR A 438 13.53 20.34 7.22
CA THR A 438 13.78 18.94 6.91
C THR A 438 12.46 18.18 6.86
N LEU A 439 12.13 17.61 5.69
CA LEU A 439 10.96 16.77 5.50
C LEU A 439 11.28 15.31 5.84
N GLN A 440 12.44 14.81 5.38
CA GLN A 440 12.85 13.44 5.66
C GLN A 440 14.38 13.33 5.68
N THR A 441 14.88 12.40 6.49
CA THR A 441 16.29 11.99 6.49
C THR A 441 16.33 10.47 6.38
N ILE A 442 16.81 9.97 5.26
CA ILE A 442 16.86 8.54 4.94
C ILE A 442 18.28 8.05 5.20
N PRO A 443 18.52 7.14 6.16
CA PRO A 443 19.82 6.54 6.36
C PRO A 443 20.27 5.73 5.13
N LEU A 444 21.58 5.79 4.82
CA LEU A 444 22.24 4.94 3.84
C LEU A 444 23.07 3.91 4.61
N VAL A 445 22.69 2.64 4.50
CA VAL A 445 23.28 1.54 5.28
C VAL A 445 24.03 0.56 4.39
N ALA A 446 25.09 -0.05 4.92
CA ALA A 446 25.86 -1.07 4.19
C ALA A 446 25.01 -2.29 3.87
N ASP A 447 25.01 -2.75 2.62
CA ASP A 447 24.21 -3.86 2.12
C ASP A 447 24.74 -5.24 2.54
N ARG A 448 25.95 -5.30 3.10
CA ARG A 448 26.64 -6.54 3.48
C ARG A 448 27.76 -6.32 4.50
N SER A 449 28.20 -7.42 5.11
CA SER A 449 29.40 -7.40 5.96
C SER A 449 30.67 -7.73 5.13
N LEU A 450 31.74 -6.97 5.38
CA LEU A 450 33.08 -7.23 4.87
C LEU A 450 34.05 -7.44 6.04
N LYS A 451 34.81 -8.50 6.01
CA LYS A 451 35.88 -8.74 7.01
C LYS A 451 37.04 -7.79 6.75
N ALA A 452 37.74 -7.40 7.82
CA ALA A 452 39.02 -6.71 7.69
C ALA A 452 40.05 -7.58 6.90
N ALA A 453 40.82 -6.95 6.06
CA ALA A 453 41.91 -7.60 5.34
C ALA A 453 43.12 -7.84 6.28
N ASN A 454 44.06 -8.64 5.81
CA ASN A 454 45.34 -8.87 6.51
C ASN A 454 46.21 -7.59 6.49
N ILE A 455 47.24 -7.56 7.35
CA ILE A 455 48.08 -6.37 7.56
C ILE A 455 48.75 -5.88 6.26
N PHE A 456 49.17 -6.77 5.37
CA PHE A 456 49.83 -6.35 4.13
C PHE A 456 48.87 -5.62 3.18
N VAL A 457 47.66 -6.10 3.06
CA VAL A 457 46.59 -5.42 2.29
C VAL A 457 46.25 -4.09 2.91
N LYS A 458 46.10 -4.02 4.26
CA LYS A 458 45.84 -2.75 4.97
C LYS A 458 46.96 -1.73 4.73
N MET A 459 48.25 -2.14 4.78
CA MET A 459 49.36 -1.24 4.50
C MET A 459 49.37 -0.75 3.06
N ALA A 460 49.12 -1.63 2.08
CA ALA A 460 49.07 -1.27 0.67
C ALA A 460 47.89 -0.26 0.44
N ASP A 461 46.70 -0.55 0.96
CA ASP A 461 45.51 0.29 0.81
C ASP A 461 45.70 1.64 1.49
N PHE A 462 46.36 1.70 2.66
CA PHE A 462 46.70 2.94 3.31
C PHE A 462 47.59 3.86 2.43
N ILE A 463 48.64 3.26 1.81
CA ILE A 463 49.50 4.00 0.91
C ILE A 463 48.71 4.50 -0.32
N ILE A 464 47.84 3.64 -0.88
CA ILE A 464 47.01 4.05 -2.02
C ILE A 464 46.12 5.25 -1.68
N LEU A 465 45.53 5.28 -0.49
CA LEU A 465 44.70 6.40 -0.01
C LEU A 465 45.52 7.68 0.23
N MET A 466 46.77 7.55 0.71
CA MET A 466 47.66 8.70 0.94
C MET A 466 48.17 9.33 -0.38
N LEU A 467 48.12 8.58 -1.49
CA LEU A 467 48.57 9.03 -2.81
C LEU A 467 47.41 9.54 -3.69
N LYS A 468 46.16 9.47 -3.23
CA LYS A 468 44.98 10.07 -3.85
C LYS A 468 44.87 11.55 -3.51
#